data_3dc9c94b22a58eb503cb2297b55f6684
#
_entry.id   3dc9c94b22a58eb503cb2297b55f6684
#
_cell.length_a   1.000
_cell.length_b   1.000
_cell.length_c   1.000
_cell.angle_alpha   90.00
_cell.angle_beta   90.00
_cell.angle_gamma   90.00
#
_symmetry.space_group_name_H-M   'P 1'
#
loop_
_entity.id
_entity.type
_entity.pdbx_description
1 polymer ?
#
loop_
_entity_poly.entity_id
_entity_poly.type
_entity_poly.pdbx_seq_one_letter_code
_entity_poly.pdbx_strand_id
1 'polypeptide(L)'
;MSLLGYSKLGPEVWSGYVSDMPSGASLRARAELCGVSLKTSWFMRMRLCEVMARAAQPFRTGDAVSWQVDGTCLSESLKGNRTRSALGMPRGAHRHGGAVRERGISSLKACVVCGANDLGDSFCRLAGRGRPTDAELEASPEGPGPCKRMSTDGHSGYARVLPGLGAAAHDAAPASEAAGSLGMVNALHQRLKRFLGRFAGVSTRRLGHYLAWFQWYEQARRSGSRAARVLSGQAAAGRCESTWAMFVSAPQPFRDYWEGRATMSTAG
;
A
#
# COMPACT_ATOMS: atom_id res chain seq x y z
N MET A 1 9.53 -19.97 -6.29
CA MET A 1 10.60 -19.61 -7.28
C MET A 1 11.50 -18.58 -6.61
N SER A 2 12.83 -18.62 -6.82
CA SER A 2 13.72 -17.58 -6.29
C SER A 2 13.49 -16.23 -6.97
N LEU A 3 14.01 -15.14 -6.39
CA LEU A 3 13.97 -13.81 -7.03
C LEU A 3 14.52 -13.83 -8.45
N LEU A 4 15.58 -14.62 -8.70
CA LEU A 4 16.24 -14.77 -9.99
C LEU A 4 15.52 -15.75 -10.94
N GLY A 5 14.50 -16.47 -10.46
CA GLY A 5 13.81 -17.48 -11.27
C GLY A 5 13.28 -16.91 -12.58
N TYR A 6 13.62 -17.57 -13.69
CA TYR A 6 13.32 -17.15 -15.07
C TYR A 6 13.89 -15.77 -15.47
N SER A 7 14.84 -15.22 -14.70
CA SER A 7 15.55 -13.99 -15.08
C SER A 7 16.67 -14.33 -16.05
N LYS A 8 16.81 -13.52 -17.10
CA LYS A 8 17.97 -13.53 -18.00
C LYS A 8 19.08 -12.58 -17.52
N LEU A 9 18.82 -11.83 -16.43
CA LEU A 9 19.78 -10.91 -15.84
C LEU A 9 20.68 -11.67 -14.87
N GLY A 10 21.97 -11.33 -14.87
CA GLY A 10 22.94 -11.87 -13.93
C GLY A 10 22.67 -11.44 -12.47
N PRO A 11 23.21 -12.18 -11.51
CA PRO A 11 23.04 -11.89 -10.09
C PRO A 11 23.60 -10.53 -9.69
N GLU A 12 24.63 -10.03 -10.36
CA GLU A 12 25.24 -8.70 -10.13
C GLU A 12 24.27 -7.56 -10.41
N VAL A 13 23.49 -7.64 -11.49
CA VAL A 13 22.45 -6.64 -11.84
C VAL A 13 21.37 -6.62 -10.77
N TRP A 14 20.94 -7.81 -10.32
CA TRP A 14 19.96 -7.92 -9.25
C TRP A 14 20.50 -7.41 -7.93
N SER A 15 21.75 -7.71 -7.58
CA SER A 15 22.39 -7.23 -6.35
C SER A 15 22.47 -5.70 -6.31
N GLY A 16 22.88 -5.07 -7.41
CA GLY A 16 22.88 -3.61 -7.54
C GLY A 16 21.47 -3.02 -7.39
N TYR A 17 20.49 -3.62 -8.05
CA TYR A 17 19.10 -3.16 -7.96
C TYR A 17 18.52 -3.29 -6.54
N VAL A 18 18.78 -4.42 -5.86
CA VAL A 18 18.35 -4.68 -4.48
C VAL A 18 18.96 -3.69 -3.50
N SER A 19 20.28 -3.47 -3.60
CA SER A 19 21.03 -2.58 -2.70
C SER A 19 20.54 -1.14 -2.75
N ASP A 20 20.14 -0.66 -3.94
CA ASP A 20 19.63 0.69 -4.12
C ASP A 20 18.10 0.80 -3.89
N MET A 21 17.35 -0.29 -3.82
CA MET A 21 15.89 -0.26 -3.66
C MET A 21 15.40 0.62 -2.48
N PRO A 22 16.05 0.61 -1.29
CA PRO A 22 15.62 1.45 -0.18
C PRO A 22 15.77 2.95 -0.39
N SER A 23 16.60 3.40 -1.34
CA SER A 23 16.77 4.83 -1.67
C SER A 23 15.48 5.48 -2.17
N GLY A 24 14.56 4.68 -2.72
CA GLY A 24 13.32 5.17 -3.30
C GLY A 24 13.50 5.86 -4.65
N ALA A 25 14.63 5.66 -5.32
CA ALA A 25 14.91 6.26 -6.64
C ALA A 25 13.84 5.91 -7.68
N SER A 26 13.67 6.76 -8.69
CA SER A 26 12.71 6.54 -9.77
C SER A 26 13.03 5.28 -10.58
N LEU A 27 12.03 4.75 -11.29
CA LEU A 27 12.24 3.59 -12.17
C LEU A 27 13.26 3.90 -13.28
N ARG A 28 13.25 5.14 -13.79
CA ARG A 28 14.17 5.57 -14.86
C ARG A 28 15.60 5.63 -14.35
N ALA A 29 15.83 6.27 -13.21
CA ALA A 29 17.18 6.32 -12.62
C ALA A 29 17.74 4.93 -12.34
N ARG A 30 16.90 3.99 -11.89
CA ARG A 30 17.33 2.61 -11.65
C ARG A 30 17.58 1.82 -12.94
N ALA A 31 16.75 2.04 -13.95
CA ALA A 31 16.95 1.41 -15.24
C ALA A 31 18.31 1.81 -15.82
N GLU A 32 18.65 3.08 -15.72
CA GLU A 32 19.93 3.64 -16.16
C GLU A 32 21.09 3.08 -15.33
N LEU A 33 21.00 3.16 -14.00
CA LEU A 33 22.03 2.65 -13.09
C LEU A 33 22.38 1.16 -13.32
N CYS A 34 21.36 0.34 -13.59
CA CYS A 34 21.53 -1.11 -13.77
C CYS A 34 21.66 -1.55 -15.25
N GLY A 35 21.69 -0.63 -16.20
CA GLY A 35 21.79 -0.95 -17.62
C GLY A 35 20.60 -1.76 -18.16
N VAL A 36 19.41 -1.57 -17.61
CA VAL A 36 18.22 -2.34 -18.01
C VAL A 36 17.12 -1.44 -18.60
N SER A 37 16.17 -2.04 -19.32
CA SER A 37 15.04 -1.28 -19.82
C SER A 37 14.12 -0.80 -18.67
N LEU A 38 13.38 0.28 -18.90
CA LEU A 38 12.38 0.79 -17.95
C LEU A 38 11.35 -0.29 -17.58
N LYS A 39 10.96 -1.11 -18.55
CA LYS A 39 10.05 -2.24 -18.36
C LYS A 39 10.66 -3.29 -17.42
N THR A 40 11.92 -3.63 -17.61
CA THR A 40 12.66 -4.55 -16.76
C THR A 40 12.83 -3.99 -15.35
N SER A 41 13.24 -2.73 -15.20
CA SER A 41 13.34 -2.05 -13.91
C SER A 41 12.00 -2.08 -13.14
N TRP A 42 10.88 -1.83 -13.83
CA TRP A 42 9.56 -1.94 -13.22
C TRP A 42 9.25 -3.36 -12.73
N PHE A 43 9.55 -4.37 -13.52
CA PHE A 43 9.33 -5.77 -13.14
C PHE A 43 10.19 -6.18 -11.94
N MET A 44 11.47 -5.81 -11.92
CA MET A 44 12.36 -6.05 -10.79
C MET A 44 11.81 -5.42 -9.51
N ARG A 45 11.32 -4.16 -9.59
CA ARG A 45 10.68 -3.48 -8.46
C ARG A 45 9.46 -4.25 -7.94
N MET A 46 8.57 -4.72 -8.82
CA MET A 46 7.37 -5.45 -8.39
C MET A 46 7.73 -6.75 -7.69
N ARG A 47 8.72 -7.49 -8.18
CA ARG A 47 9.20 -8.71 -7.51
C ARG A 47 9.82 -8.43 -6.14
N LEU A 48 10.57 -7.34 -6.01
CA LEU A 48 11.11 -6.95 -4.70
C LEU A 48 10.01 -6.51 -3.73
N CYS A 49 8.97 -5.83 -4.18
CA CYS A 49 7.81 -5.55 -3.34
C CYS A 49 7.11 -6.84 -2.88
N GLU A 50 7.07 -7.88 -3.70
CA GLU A 50 6.55 -9.20 -3.31
C GLU A 50 7.44 -9.85 -2.23
N VAL A 51 8.77 -9.78 -2.36
CA VAL A 51 9.71 -10.23 -1.31
C VAL A 51 9.46 -9.46 0.00
N MET A 52 9.34 -8.15 -0.07
CA MET A 52 9.07 -7.30 1.09
C MET A 52 7.74 -7.65 1.78
N ALA A 53 6.68 -7.91 1.00
CA ALA A 53 5.38 -8.32 1.54
C ALA A 53 5.48 -9.65 2.30
N ARG A 54 6.21 -10.63 1.75
CA ARG A 54 6.41 -11.94 2.38
C ARG A 54 7.35 -11.91 3.58
N ALA A 55 8.26 -10.95 3.61
CA ALA A 55 9.20 -10.74 4.72
C ALA A 55 8.64 -9.87 5.84
N ALA A 56 7.38 -9.43 5.73
CA ALA A 56 6.71 -8.66 6.76
C ALA A 56 6.70 -9.43 8.09
N GLN A 57 7.13 -8.75 9.15
CA GLN A 57 7.11 -9.32 10.49
C GLN A 57 5.70 -9.22 11.08
N PRO A 58 5.28 -10.20 11.88
CA PRO A 58 4.02 -10.11 12.59
C PRO A 58 4.02 -8.90 13.53
N PHE A 59 2.85 -8.36 13.78
CA PHE A 59 2.69 -7.28 14.75
C PHE A 59 2.82 -7.84 16.17
N ARG A 60 3.36 -7.03 17.05
CA ARG A 60 3.35 -7.32 18.49
C ARG A 60 1.92 -7.13 19.00
N THR A 61 1.44 -8.10 19.74
CA THR A 61 0.08 -8.19 20.25
C THR A 61 0.10 -8.37 21.77
N GLY A 62 -1.04 -8.26 22.41
CA GLY A 62 -1.24 -8.54 23.83
C GLY A 62 -1.85 -7.39 24.62
N ASP A 63 -2.15 -7.65 25.89
CA ASP A 63 -2.91 -6.77 26.79
C ASP A 63 -2.19 -5.48 27.19
N ALA A 64 -0.95 -5.30 26.78
CA ALA A 64 -0.19 -4.05 27.00
C ALA A 64 -0.15 -3.16 25.76
N VAL A 65 -0.59 -3.64 24.60
CA VAL A 65 -0.43 -2.95 23.31
C VAL A 65 -1.67 -2.10 22.99
N SER A 66 -1.44 -0.84 22.65
CA SER A 66 -2.50 0.08 22.24
C SER A 66 -2.28 0.54 20.78
N TRP A 67 -3.34 0.50 19.98
CA TRP A 67 -3.34 0.86 18.57
C TRP A 67 -4.14 2.13 18.32
N GLN A 68 -3.71 2.89 17.34
CA GLN A 68 -4.51 3.93 16.68
C GLN A 68 -4.76 3.51 15.25
N VAL A 69 -6.01 3.55 14.81
CA VAL A 69 -6.42 3.15 13.44
C VAL A 69 -7.26 4.25 12.83
N ASP A 70 -6.90 4.62 11.60
CA ASP A 70 -7.64 5.63 10.83
C ASP A 70 -7.43 5.44 9.32
N GLY A 71 -8.38 5.95 8.54
CA GLY A 71 -8.36 5.91 7.08
C GLY A 71 -7.73 7.16 6.47
N THR A 72 -6.85 6.99 5.48
CA THR A 72 -6.39 8.10 4.67
C THR A 72 -6.79 7.93 3.21
N CYS A 73 -7.23 9.04 2.59
CA CYS A 73 -7.64 9.05 1.19
C CYS A 73 -6.47 9.38 0.26
N LEU A 74 -6.31 8.58 -0.79
CA LEU A 74 -5.36 8.78 -1.87
C LEU A 74 -6.12 8.96 -3.19
N SER A 75 -5.68 9.85 -4.04
CA SER A 75 -6.26 9.98 -5.39
C SER A 75 -6.10 8.69 -6.16
N GLU A 76 -7.21 8.17 -6.73
CA GLU A 76 -7.14 7.00 -7.60
C GLU A 76 -6.34 7.32 -8.85
N SER A 77 -5.39 6.47 -9.18
CA SER A 77 -4.54 6.60 -10.35
C SER A 77 -4.67 5.39 -11.27
N LEU A 78 -5.10 5.64 -12.49
CA LEU A 78 -5.10 4.66 -13.58
C LEU A 78 -3.82 4.72 -14.42
N LYS A 79 -2.69 5.12 -13.81
CA LYS A 79 -1.38 5.19 -14.48
C LYS A 79 -1.05 3.85 -15.16
N GLY A 80 -0.63 3.92 -16.42
CA GLY A 80 -0.38 2.77 -17.27
C GLY A 80 -1.61 2.31 -18.08
N ASN A 81 -2.80 2.83 -17.81
CA ASN A 81 -3.96 2.63 -18.65
C ASN A 81 -3.96 3.64 -19.80
N ARG A 82 -3.32 3.30 -20.91
CA ARG A 82 -3.19 4.20 -22.08
C ARG A 82 -4.47 4.29 -22.90
N THR A 83 -5.24 3.22 -22.94
CA THR A 83 -6.53 3.14 -23.66
C THR A 83 -7.59 2.56 -22.72
N ARG A 84 -8.85 2.92 -22.93
CA ARG A 84 -9.97 2.39 -22.15
C ARG A 84 -10.05 0.86 -22.22
N SER A 85 -9.79 0.30 -23.40
CA SER A 85 -9.87 -1.13 -23.64
C SER A 85 -8.74 -1.94 -23.03
N ALA A 86 -7.54 -1.36 -22.85
CA ALA A 86 -6.36 -2.09 -22.43
C ALA A 86 -6.47 -2.72 -21.03
N LEU A 87 -7.29 -2.14 -20.14
CA LEU A 87 -7.50 -2.62 -18.77
C LEU A 87 -8.99 -2.82 -18.43
N GLY A 88 -9.88 -2.73 -19.43
CA GLY A 88 -11.31 -2.80 -19.21
C GLY A 88 -11.89 -1.64 -18.38
N MET A 89 -11.16 -0.53 -18.25
CA MET A 89 -11.61 0.63 -17.48
C MET A 89 -12.35 1.63 -18.37
N PRO A 90 -13.40 2.28 -17.86
CA PRO A 90 -14.22 3.23 -18.65
C PRO A 90 -13.47 4.52 -18.99
N ARG A 91 -12.33 4.80 -18.39
CA ARG A 91 -11.49 5.95 -18.71
C ARG A 91 -10.00 5.61 -18.76
N GLY A 92 -9.24 6.40 -19.50
CA GLY A 92 -7.77 6.36 -19.50
C GLY A 92 -7.15 7.00 -18.25
N ALA A 93 -5.83 6.90 -18.13
CA ALA A 93 -5.07 7.61 -17.13
C ALA A 93 -5.14 9.14 -17.37
N HIS A 94 -5.20 9.91 -16.28
CA HIS A 94 -5.02 11.35 -16.37
C HIS A 94 -3.59 11.69 -16.84
N ARG A 95 -3.46 12.80 -17.57
CA ARG A 95 -2.16 13.42 -17.84
C ARG A 95 -1.61 14.04 -16.56
N HIS A 96 -0.33 14.42 -16.58
CA HIS A 96 0.37 15.00 -15.42
C HIS A 96 -0.48 16.00 -14.63
N GLY A 97 -0.53 15.82 -13.30
CA GLY A 97 -1.23 16.74 -12.39
C GLY A 97 -2.75 16.63 -12.34
N GLY A 98 -3.35 15.72 -13.12
CA GLY A 98 -4.79 15.46 -13.07
C GLY A 98 -5.22 14.72 -11.79
N ALA A 99 -5.03 15.34 -10.63
CA ALA A 99 -5.56 14.83 -9.39
C ALA A 99 -7.08 15.05 -9.31
N VAL A 100 -7.75 14.19 -8.57
CA VAL A 100 -9.17 14.39 -8.21
C VAL A 100 -9.27 15.71 -7.43
N ARG A 101 -10.01 16.68 -7.95
CA ARG A 101 -10.14 18.03 -7.37
C ARG A 101 -11.00 18.07 -6.11
N GLU A 102 -11.79 17.02 -5.87
CA GLU A 102 -12.64 16.93 -4.68
C GLU A 102 -11.81 16.89 -3.41
N ARG A 103 -12.10 17.78 -2.46
CA ARG A 103 -11.48 17.81 -1.15
C ARG A 103 -12.16 16.78 -0.23
N GLY A 104 -11.47 16.32 0.81
CA GLY A 104 -12.01 15.41 1.80
C GLY A 104 -12.19 13.97 1.30
N ILE A 105 -13.15 13.26 1.93
CA ILE A 105 -13.52 11.89 1.58
C ILE A 105 -14.42 11.93 0.35
N SER A 106 -14.05 11.19 -0.69
CA SER A 106 -14.79 11.10 -1.94
C SER A 106 -14.71 9.70 -2.50
N SER A 107 -15.81 9.22 -3.09
CA SER A 107 -15.84 7.94 -3.81
C SER A 107 -14.88 7.87 -5.00
N LEU A 108 -14.29 8.98 -5.41
CA LEU A 108 -13.24 9.05 -6.43
C LEU A 108 -11.81 8.85 -5.87
N LYS A 109 -11.70 8.61 -4.56
CA LYS A 109 -10.43 8.35 -3.88
C LYS A 109 -10.38 6.95 -3.34
N ALA A 110 -9.20 6.34 -3.39
CA ALA A 110 -8.92 5.09 -2.71
C ALA A 110 -8.70 5.35 -1.21
N CYS A 111 -9.34 4.56 -0.36
CA CYS A 111 -9.11 4.58 1.08
C CYS A 111 -8.01 3.59 1.44
N VAL A 112 -7.02 4.05 2.18
CA VAL A 112 -6.01 3.21 2.82
C VAL A 112 -6.22 3.28 4.32
N VAL A 113 -6.60 2.17 4.92
CA VAL A 113 -6.66 2.02 6.38
C VAL A 113 -5.26 1.83 6.91
N CYS A 114 -4.89 2.64 7.88
CA CYS A 114 -3.59 2.63 8.53
C CYS A 114 -3.76 2.40 10.02
N GLY A 115 -2.81 1.69 10.62
CA GLY A 115 -2.72 1.56 12.07
C GLY A 115 -1.30 1.74 12.54
N ALA A 116 -1.15 2.29 13.74
CA ALA A 116 0.13 2.42 14.42
C ALA A 116 -0.06 2.11 15.90
N ASN A 117 0.88 1.39 16.52
CA ASN A 117 0.85 1.08 17.94
C ASN A 117 1.95 1.81 18.72
N ASP A 118 1.82 1.78 20.05
CA ASP A 118 2.77 2.39 21.01
C ASP A 118 4.15 1.71 21.01
N LEU A 119 4.25 0.50 20.49
CA LEU A 119 5.53 -0.19 20.27
C LEU A 119 6.18 0.18 18.93
N GLY A 120 5.50 1.00 18.11
CA GLY A 120 5.95 1.47 16.80
C GLY A 120 5.65 0.51 15.64
N ASP A 121 4.89 -0.58 15.81
CA ASP A 121 4.40 -1.35 14.67
C ASP A 121 3.38 -0.55 13.91
N SER A 122 3.28 -0.81 12.62
CA SER A 122 2.34 -0.11 11.75
C SER A 122 1.93 -0.95 10.57
N PHE A 123 0.72 -0.70 10.07
CA PHE A 123 0.23 -1.27 8.82
C PHE A 123 -0.44 -0.20 7.96
N CYS A 124 -0.51 -0.45 6.66
CA CYS A 124 -1.25 0.36 5.69
C CYS A 124 -1.85 -0.57 4.64
N ARG A 125 -3.16 -0.52 4.45
CA ARG A 125 -3.89 -1.41 3.54
C ARG A 125 -4.90 -0.69 2.70
N LEU A 126 -4.96 -1.05 1.43
CA LEU A 126 -6.03 -0.60 0.56
C LEU A 126 -7.32 -1.29 0.99
N ALA A 127 -8.25 -0.53 1.56
CA ALA A 127 -9.53 -1.03 2.03
C ALA A 127 -10.64 -0.88 0.98
N GLY A 128 -10.85 0.31 0.45
CA GLY A 128 -11.96 0.54 -0.46
C GLY A 128 -11.88 1.89 -1.16
N ARG A 129 -13.03 2.43 -1.52
CA ARG A 129 -13.19 3.76 -2.12
C ARG A 129 -13.94 4.69 -1.18
N GLY A 130 -13.44 5.91 -1.05
CA GLY A 130 -14.07 6.88 -0.16
C GLY A 130 -14.05 6.41 1.28
N ARG A 131 -15.23 6.29 1.88
CA ARG A 131 -15.39 5.72 3.22
C ARG A 131 -15.53 4.19 3.09
N PRO A 132 -14.67 3.39 3.75
CA PRO A 132 -14.76 1.95 3.64
C PRO A 132 -16.05 1.40 4.27
N THR A 133 -16.60 0.37 3.68
CA THR A 133 -17.71 -0.41 4.23
C THR A 133 -17.22 -1.37 5.32
N ASP A 134 -18.14 -1.90 6.14
CA ASP A 134 -17.79 -2.89 7.17
C ASP A 134 -17.12 -4.12 6.54
N ALA A 135 -17.67 -4.64 5.45
CA ALA A 135 -17.07 -5.76 4.71
C ALA A 135 -15.66 -5.47 4.19
N GLU A 136 -15.38 -4.25 3.73
CA GLU A 136 -14.04 -3.84 3.30
C GLU A 136 -13.06 -3.71 4.48
N LEU A 137 -13.55 -3.33 5.65
CA LEU A 137 -12.76 -3.32 6.88
C LEU A 137 -12.46 -4.73 7.38
N GLU A 138 -13.45 -5.63 7.36
CA GLU A 138 -13.32 -7.04 7.76
C GLU A 138 -12.43 -7.84 6.81
N ALA A 139 -12.52 -7.60 5.50
CA ALA A 139 -11.70 -8.25 4.49
C ALA A 139 -10.22 -7.85 4.56
N SER A 140 -9.86 -6.94 5.44
CA SER A 140 -8.46 -6.61 5.73
C SER A 140 -7.85 -7.74 6.59
N PRO A 141 -7.14 -8.72 5.99
CA PRO A 141 -6.88 -10.04 6.62
C PRO A 141 -5.92 -10.02 7.80
N GLU A 142 -5.38 -8.90 8.16
CA GLU A 142 -4.43 -8.77 9.26
C GLU A 142 -4.77 -7.53 10.06
N GLY A 143 -5.76 -7.63 10.91
CA GLY A 143 -5.96 -6.69 12.00
C GLY A 143 -4.76 -6.70 12.94
N PRO A 144 -4.66 -5.73 13.85
CA PRO A 144 -3.57 -5.67 14.82
C PRO A 144 -3.52 -6.88 15.79
N GLY A 145 -4.46 -7.82 15.71
CA GLY A 145 -4.59 -8.94 16.64
C GLY A 145 -5.02 -8.50 18.04
N PRO A 146 -5.00 -9.39 19.03
CA PRO A 146 -5.36 -9.08 20.39
C PRO A 146 -4.56 -7.86 20.91
N CYS A 147 -5.27 -6.86 21.42
CA CYS A 147 -4.67 -5.64 21.96
C CYS A 147 -5.52 -5.06 23.10
N LYS A 148 -4.89 -4.31 23.97
CA LYS A 148 -5.52 -3.63 25.11
C LYS A 148 -6.60 -2.65 24.67
N ARG A 149 -6.23 -1.81 23.72
CA ARG A 149 -7.07 -0.68 23.31
C ARG A 149 -6.85 -0.35 21.85
N MET A 150 -7.91 0.10 21.21
CA MET A 150 -7.87 0.63 19.86
C MET A 150 -8.60 1.95 19.79
N SER A 151 -7.91 3.02 19.37
CA SER A 151 -8.46 4.37 19.21
C SER A 151 -8.69 4.66 17.72
N THR A 152 -9.85 5.24 17.38
CA THR A 152 -10.25 5.61 16.01
C THR A 152 -10.88 6.99 15.93
N ASP A 153 -11.16 7.48 14.73
CA ASP A 153 -11.81 8.76 14.43
C ASP A 153 -13.31 8.79 14.70
N GLY A 154 -13.88 7.77 15.33
CA GLY A 154 -15.31 7.69 15.58
C GLY A 154 -16.17 7.25 14.39
N HIS A 155 -15.56 6.81 13.29
CA HIS A 155 -16.32 6.19 12.19
C HIS A 155 -17.03 4.92 12.68
N SER A 156 -18.36 4.87 12.49
CA SER A 156 -19.22 3.80 13.03
C SER A 156 -18.84 2.38 12.56
N GLY A 157 -18.24 2.25 11.37
CA GLY A 157 -17.72 0.97 10.88
C GLY A 157 -16.65 0.37 11.78
N TYR A 158 -15.77 1.19 12.35
CA TYR A 158 -14.76 0.70 13.28
C TYR A 158 -15.38 0.11 14.55
N ALA A 159 -16.39 0.78 15.12
CA ALA A 159 -17.06 0.27 16.31
C ALA A 159 -17.71 -1.11 16.11
N ARG A 160 -18.16 -1.41 14.89
CA ARG A 160 -18.73 -2.72 14.55
C ARG A 160 -17.69 -3.80 14.30
N VAL A 161 -16.60 -3.45 13.63
CA VAL A 161 -15.61 -4.43 13.12
C VAL A 161 -14.50 -4.71 14.12
N LEU A 162 -14.01 -3.69 14.85
CA LEU A 162 -12.83 -3.83 15.72
C LEU A 162 -12.98 -4.85 16.86
N PRO A 163 -14.14 -5.04 17.52
CA PRO A 163 -14.27 -6.10 18.52
C PRO A 163 -14.00 -7.49 17.95
N GLY A 164 -14.40 -7.74 16.70
CA GLY A 164 -14.11 -8.99 15.98
C GLY A 164 -12.62 -9.15 15.63
N LEU A 165 -11.85 -8.08 15.63
CA LEU A 165 -10.40 -8.08 15.38
C LEU A 165 -9.54 -8.21 16.65
N GLY A 166 -10.17 -8.44 17.83
CA GLY A 166 -9.46 -8.74 19.08
C GLY A 166 -9.12 -7.51 19.94
N ALA A 167 -9.74 -6.36 19.72
CA ALA A 167 -9.59 -5.20 20.60
C ALA A 167 -10.38 -5.41 21.92
N ALA A 168 -9.71 -5.35 23.08
CA ALA A 168 -10.35 -5.46 24.39
C ALA A 168 -11.17 -4.19 24.74
N ALA A 169 -10.74 -3.01 24.25
CA ALA A 169 -11.45 -1.75 24.37
C ALA A 169 -11.34 -0.93 23.09
N HIS A 170 -12.42 -0.23 22.73
CA HIS A 170 -12.44 0.70 21.60
C HIS A 170 -12.82 2.10 22.05
N ASP A 171 -11.95 3.05 21.75
CA ASP A 171 -12.17 4.48 21.99
C ASP A 171 -12.40 5.19 20.66
N ALA A 172 -13.60 5.70 20.46
CA ALA A 172 -13.93 6.55 19.33
C ALA A 172 -13.69 8.02 19.73
N ALA A 173 -12.66 8.65 19.18
CA ALA A 173 -12.43 10.07 19.41
C ALA A 173 -13.37 10.89 18.52
N PRO A 174 -14.11 11.89 19.07
CA PRO A 174 -14.85 12.84 18.23
C PRO A 174 -13.93 13.53 17.22
N ALA A 175 -14.45 13.88 16.05
CA ALA A 175 -13.65 14.50 14.99
C ALA A 175 -12.90 15.78 15.44
N SER A 176 -13.46 16.52 16.40
CA SER A 176 -12.84 17.69 17.03
C SER A 176 -11.60 17.37 17.88
N GLU A 177 -11.52 16.17 18.44
CA GLU A 177 -10.45 15.72 19.35
C GLU A 177 -9.52 14.70 18.70
N ALA A 178 -9.90 14.14 17.56
CA ALA A 178 -9.17 13.10 16.84
C ALA A 178 -7.74 13.53 16.48
N ALA A 179 -7.51 14.80 16.21
CA ALA A 179 -6.18 15.31 15.88
C ALA A 179 -5.15 15.11 17.01
N GLY A 180 -5.57 15.25 18.28
CA GLY A 180 -4.71 15.02 19.45
C GLY A 180 -4.60 13.54 19.84
N SER A 181 -5.71 12.81 19.78
CA SER A 181 -5.79 11.40 20.21
C SER A 181 -5.20 10.41 19.21
N LEU A 182 -5.08 10.77 17.92
CA LEU A 182 -4.62 9.93 16.82
C LEU A 182 -3.23 10.35 16.26
N GLY A 183 -2.38 10.91 17.10
CA GLY A 183 -1.08 11.47 16.70
C GLY A 183 -0.16 10.47 16.00
N MET A 184 -0.11 9.21 16.45
CA MET A 184 0.74 8.17 15.86
C MET A 184 0.29 7.81 14.42
N VAL A 185 -1.01 7.56 14.22
CA VAL A 185 -1.53 7.21 12.90
C VAL A 185 -1.50 8.41 11.95
N ASN A 186 -1.73 9.62 12.43
CA ASN A 186 -1.58 10.84 11.63
C ASN A 186 -0.13 11.04 11.16
N ALA A 187 0.86 10.81 12.03
CA ALA A 187 2.26 10.82 11.65
C ALA A 187 2.59 9.73 10.61
N LEU A 188 1.98 8.55 10.72
CA LEU A 188 2.10 7.48 9.72
C LEU A 188 1.52 7.92 8.37
N HIS A 189 0.33 8.55 8.34
CA HIS A 189 -0.28 9.11 7.13
C HIS A 189 0.65 10.11 6.43
N GLN A 190 1.30 11.00 7.16
CA GLN A 190 2.24 11.96 6.59
C GLN A 190 3.45 11.27 5.97
N ARG A 191 4.01 10.26 6.66
CA ARG A 191 5.13 9.48 6.12
C ARG A 191 4.73 8.69 4.87
N LEU A 192 3.55 8.05 4.87
CA LEU A 192 3.02 7.33 3.71
C LEU A 192 2.85 8.25 2.50
N LYS A 193 2.21 9.40 2.68
CA LYS A 193 2.01 10.39 1.60
C LYS A 193 3.34 10.90 1.05
N ARG A 194 4.30 11.18 1.91
CA ARG A 194 5.65 11.59 1.51
C ARG A 194 6.39 10.47 0.76
N PHE A 195 6.27 9.23 1.21
CA PHE A 195 6.85 8.07 0.53
C PHE A 195 6.25 7.89 -0.86
N LEU A 196 4.93 7.89 -1.00
CA LEU A 196 4.25 7.76 -2.29
C LEU A 196 4.51 8.92 -3.24
N GLY A 197 4.68 10.13 -2.72
CA GLY A 197 4.98 11.34 -3.49
C GLY A 197 6.26 11.25 -4.32
N ARG A 198 7.25 10.45 -3.88
CA ARG A 198 8.51 10.23 -4.61
C ARG A 198 8.33 9.60 -6.00
N PHE A 199 7.21 8.93 -6.23
CA PHE A 199 6.98 8.15 -7.45
C PHE A 199 6.14 8.89 -8.50
N ALA A 200 5.81 10.16 -8.26
CA ALA A 200 4.99 11.00 -9.16
C ALA A 200 3.69 10.29 -9.61
N GLY A 201 3.00 9.70 -8.65
CA GLY A 201 1.78 8.91 -8.83
C GLY A 201 2.05 7.41 -9.00
N VAL A 202 1.43 6.65 -8.12
CA VAL A 202 1.40 5.18 -8.13
C VAL A 202 0.06 4.74 -8.69
N SER A 203 0.06 3.80 -9.63
CA SER A 203 -1.20 3.20 -10.11
C SER A 203 -1.92 2.53 -8.95
N THR A 204 -3.22 2.78 -8.79
CA THR A 204 -4.04 2.13 -7.76
C THR A 204 -3.98 0.61 -7.87
N ARG A 205 -3.87 0.08 -9.09
CA ARG A 205 -3.64 -1.34 -9.37
C ARG A 205 -2.38 -1.91 -8.71
N ARG A 206 -1.37 -1.06 -8.42
CA ARG A 206 -0.09 -1.43 -7.83
C ARG A 206 0.10 -0.89 -6.42
N LEU A 207 -0.91 -0.19 -5.92
CA LEU A 207 -0.81 0.47 -4.62
C LEU A 207 -0.43 -0.52 -3.52
N GLY A 208 -1.01 -1.72 -3.50
CA GLY A 208 -0.67 -2.76 -2.52
C GLY A 208 0.83 -3.11 -2.47
N HIS A 209 1.50 -3.17 -3.63
CA HIS A 209 2.96 -3.39 -3.68
C HIS A 209 3.76 -2.27 -3.03
N TYR A 210 3.33 -1.02 -3.24
CA TYR A 210 4.00 0.14 -2.63
C TYR A 210 3.66 0.28 -1.15
N LEU A 211 2.47 -0.13 -0.72
CA LEU A 211 2.12 -0.21 0.71
C LEU A 211 2.97 -1.27 1.42
N ALA A 212 3.16 -2.45 0.82
CA ALA A 212 4.06 -3.48 1.34
C ALA A 212 5.51 -2.97 1.44
N TRP A 213 6.00 -2.27 0.42
CA TRP A 213 7.31 -1.63 0.48
C TRP A 213 7.40 -0.57 1.59
N PHE A 214 6.40 0.27 1.73
CA PHE A 214 6.35 1.27 2.80
C PHE A 214 6.37 0.62 4.19
N GLN A 215 5.54 -0.39 4.39
CA GLN A 215 5.47 -1.14 5.65
C GLN A 215 6.80 -1.82 5.99
N TRP A 216 7.40 -2.48 5.02
CA TRP A 216 8.74 -3.06 5.15
C TRP A 216 9.78 -1.99 5.53
N TYR A 217 9.72 -0.83 4.90
CA TYR A 217 10.65 0.28 5.19
C TYR A 217 10.47 0.81 6.62
N GLU A 218 9.24 0.96 7.09
CA GLU A 218 8.96 1.35 8.48
C GLU A 218 9.51 0.32 9.48
N GLN A 219 9.39 -0.97 9.20
CA GLN A 219 9.96 -2.05 10.02
C GLN A 219 11.50 -2.02 10.01
N ALA A 220 12.13 -1.92 8.85
CA ALA A 220 13.58 -1.86 8.71
C ALA A 220 14.18 -0.64 9.42
N ARG A 221 13.53 0.51 9.31
CA ARG A 221 13.95 1.75 9.99
C ARG A 221 13.95 1.61 11.50
N ARG A 222 12.95 0.94 12.07
CA ARG A 222 12.86 0.72 13.52
C ARG A 222 13.93 -0.22 14.06
N SER A 223 14.28 -1.23 13.30
CA SER A 223 15.31 -2.21 13.72
C SER A 223 16.73 -1.64 13.76
N GLY A 224 16.92 -0.38 13.34
CA GLY A 224 18.26 0.24 13.26
C GLY A 224 19.17 -0.40 12.24
N SER A 225 18.71 -1.42 11.53
CA SER A 225 19.49 -2.15 10.52
C SER A 225 19.61 -1.33 9.24
N ARG A 226 20.72 -1.51 8.53
CA ARG A 226 20.85 -0.93 7.19
C ARG A 226 19.85 -1.60 6.24
N ALA A 227 18.84 -0.85 5.81
CA ALA A 227 17.74 -1.36 4.99
C ALA A 227 18.22 -2.15 3.76
N ALA A 228 19.28 -1.70 3.09
CA ALA A 228 19.88 -2.43 1.97
C ALA A 228 20.38 -3.83 2.35
N ARG A 229 21.03 -3.98 3.50
CA ARG A 229 21.51 -5.29 3.99
C ARG A 229 20.35 -6.23 4.31
N VAL A 230 19.32 -5.73 4.98
CA VAL A 230 18.12 -6.51 5.31
C VAL A 230 17.45 -6.99 4.02
N LEU A 231 17.25 -6.09 3.06
CA LEU A 231 16.63 -6.46 1.79
C LEU A 231 17.48 -7.46 1.00
N SER A 232 18.81 -7.32 0.99
CA SER A 232 19.70 -8.26 0.30
C SER A 232 19.58 -9.68 0.88
N GLY A 233 19.58 -9.82 2.20
CA GLY A 233 19.35 -11.12 2.85
C GLY A 233 17.98 -11.71 2.53
N GLN A 234 16.92 -10.91 2.61
CA GLN A 234 15.58 -11.34 2.28
C GLN A 234 15.40 -11.67 0.80
N ALA A 235 16.04 -10.93 -0.09
CA ALA A 235 16.01 -11.18 -1.53
C ALA A 235 16.73 -12.49 -1.91
N ALA A 236 17.83 -12.82 -1.22
CA ALA A 236 18.56 -14.06 -1.42
C ALA A 236 17.77 -15.29 -0.97
N ALA A 237 17.07 -15.20 0.16
CA ALA A 237 16.24 -16.27 0.73
C ALA A 237 14.81 -16.28 0.18
N GLY A 238 14.34 -15.15 -0.36
CA GLY A 238 12.95 -14.90 -0.71
C GLY A 238 12.46 -15.69 -1.92
N ARG A 239 11.15 -15.96 -1.91
CA ARG A 239 10.44 -16.56 -3.04
C ARG A 239 9.56 -15.52 -3.72
N CYS A 240 9.58 -15.51 -5.04
CA CYS A 240 8.66 -14.74 -5.88
C CYS A 240 7.84 -15.70 -6.73
N GLU A 241 6.54 -15.52 -6.77
CA GLU A 241 5.64 -16.35 -7.57
C GLU A 241 5.14 -15.62 -8.81
N SER A 242 5.11 -14.28 -8.73
CA SER A 242 4.55 -13.46 -9.79
C SER A 242 5.44 -13.42 -11.02
N THR A 243 4.83 -13.74 -12.15
CA THR A 243 5.42 -13.60 -13.49
C THR A 243 5.09 -12.23 -14.07
N TRP A 244 5.75 -11.88 -15.18
CA TRP A 244 5.39 -10.70 -15.96
C TRP A 244 3.91 -10.70 -16.36
N ALA A 245 3.40 -11.84 -16.88
CA ALA A 245 2.02 -11.98 -17.29
C ALA A 245 1.05 -11.71 -16.13
N MET A 246 1.29 -12.28 -14.95
CA MET A 246 0.46 -12.05 -13.76
C MET A 246 0.42 -10.57 -13.37
N PHE A 247 1.56 -9.88 -13.42
CA PHE A 247 1.54 -8.44 -13.15
C PHE A 247 0.75 -7.67 -14.22
N VAL A 248 0.91 -7.99 -15.50
CA VAL A 248 0.21 -7.28 -16.58
C VAL A 248 -1.28 -7.56 -16.58
N SER A 249 -1.71 -8.79 -16.29
CA SER A 249 -3.12 -9.19 -16.28
C SER A 249 -3.86 -8.90 -14.96
N ALA A 250 -3.16 -8.55 -13.88
CA ALA A 250 -3.81 -8.28 -12.60
C ALA A 250 -4.95 -7.25 -12.75
N PRO A 251 -6.14 -7.48 -12.16
CA PRO A 251 -7.29 -6.60 -12.31
C PRO A 251 -7.08 -5.22 -11.66
N GLN A 252 -7.90 -4.27 -12.04
CA GLN A 252 -8.02 -3.01 -11.30
C GLN A 252 -8.84 -3.26 -10.03
N PRO A 253 -8.44 -2.74 -8.87
CA PRO A 253 -9.12 -3.01 -7.60
C PRO A 253 -10.59 -2.55 -7.57
N PHE A 254 -10.94 -1.54 -8.36
CA PHE A 254 -12.26 -0.91 -8.33
C PHE A 254 -12.96 -0.98 -9.69
N ARG A 255 -12.79 -2.07 -10.39
CA ARG A 255 -13.34 -2.25 -11.74
C ARG A 255 -14.87 -2.14 -11.74
N ASP A 256 -15.54 -2.84 -10.82
CA ASP A 256 -17.00 -2.90 -10.75
C ASP A 256 -17.63 -1.53 -10.51
N TYR A 257 -17.00 -0.69 -9.68
CA TYR A 257 -17.43 0.69 -9.47
C TYR A 257 -17.45 1.50 -10.78
N TRP A 258 -16.43 1.32 -11.62
CA TRP A 258 -16.35 2.05 -12.88
C TRP A 258 -17.29 1.49 -13.93
N GLU A 259 -17.52 0.19 -13.95
CA GLU A 259 -18.47 -0.48 -14.84
C GLU A 259 -19.92 -0.03 -14.51
N GLY A 260 -20.29 0.00 -13.24
CA GLY A 260 -21.60 0.50 -12.80
C GLY A 260 -21.85 1.97 -13.18
N ARG A 261 -20.83 2.83 -13.10
CA ARG A 261 -20.97 4.24 -13.54
C ARG A 261 -21.05 4.40 -15.05
N ALA A 262 -20.41 3.55 -15.81
CA ALA A 262 -20.49 3.58 -17.26
C ALA A 262 -21.89 3.25 -17.76
N THR A 263 -22.56 2.28 -17.14
CA THR A 263 -23.96 1.91 -17.46
C THR A 263 -24.95 3.03 -17.12
N MET A 264 -24.77 3.74 -16.01
CA MET A 264 -25.61 4.88 -15.65
C MET A 264 -25.44 6.08 -16.61
N SER A 265 -24.23 6.30 -17.13
CA SER A 265 -23.96 7.40 -18.07
C SER A 265 -24.46 7.15 -19.49
N THR A 266 -24.74 5.90 -19.85
CA THR A 266 -25.29 5.54 -21.18
C THR A 266 -26.82 5.42 -21.18
N ALA A 267 -27.47 5.47 -20.02
CA ALA A 267 -28.92 5.40 -19.86
C ALA A 267 -29.59 6.80 -19.69
N GLY A 268 -28.83 7.88 -19.74
CA GLY A 268 -29.27 9.28 -19.72
C GLY A 268 -28.86 9.99 -21.01
#